data_3e8ad3dab0f8aef23f594093f843857a
#
_entry.id   3e8ad3dab0f8aef23f594093f843857a
#
_cell.length_a   1.000
_cell.length_b   1.000
_cell.length_c   1.000
_cell.angle_alpha   90.00
_cell.angle_beta   90.00
_cell.angle_gamma   90.00
#
_symmetry.space_group_name_H-M   'P 1'
#
loop_
_entity.id
_entity.type
_entity.pdbx_description
1 polymer ?
#
loop_
_entity_poly.entity_id
_entity_poly.type
_entity_poly.pdbx_seq_one_letter_code
_entity_poly.pdbx_strand_id
1 'polypeptide(L)'
;MQLISLGLDMVHLVVIDHPLAKAILTTLRDKRTDQINFRKGLVRLGRIIGMELVRYLDVEKIYVETPLGVVAEGIRIPDMDNVVIINVLRAAMPLVEGLIKIFPNARQGVISARRVEEKGLGKDYSFEIEITYYKIPLIKSSDIVIIADPMFATGSTMISVIKKILEKGSPKKIFIVSAISTKIAIERLNRHLENRHRELIDKIYVFTVSIDPELNEKGFIVPGLGDAGDRAFGT
;
A
#
# COMPACT_ATOMS: atom_id res chain seq x y z
N MET A 1 -13.25 -10.97 -5.67
CA MET A 1 -11.84 -10.78 -5.21
C MET A 1 -11.02 -11.89 -5.81
N GLN A 2 -10.05 -11.58 -6.64
CA GLN A 2 -9.17 -12.58 -7.26
C GLN A 2 -7.80 -12.48 -6.59
N LEU A 3 -7.43 -13.52 -5.84
CA LEU A 3 -6.04 -13.76 -5.48
C LEU A 3 -5.37 -14.30 -6.75
N ILE A 4 -4.53 -13.50 -7.38
CA ILE A 4 -3.76 -13.96 -8.54
C ILE A 4 -2.47 -14.54 -7.99
N SER A 5 -2.41 -15.88 -7.87
CA SER A 5 -1.15 -16.59 -7.64
C SER A 5 -0.35 -16.55 -8.93
N LEU A 6 0.69 -15.75 -8.97
CA LEU A 6 1.59 -15.62 -10.13
C LEU A 6 2.70 -16.70 -10.16
N GLY A 7 2.73 -17.62 -9.20
CA GLY A 7 3.75 -18.67 -9.07
C GLY A 7 4.15 -18.93 -7.61
N LEU A 8 4.90 -20.02 -7.38
CA LEU A 8 5.25 -20.50 -6.04
C LEU A 8 6.25 -19.60 -5.26
N ASP A 9 6.86 -18.62 -5.90
CA ASP A 9 7.89 -17.74 -5.30
C ASP A 9 7.62 -16.25 -5.60
N MET A 10 6.37 -15.77 -5.49
CA MET A 10 6.01 -14.37 -5.74
C MET A 10 5.19 -13.77 -4.61
N VAL A 11 5.34 -12.46 -4.38
CA VAL A 11 4.49 -11.72 -3.42
C VAL A 11 3.00 -11.91 -3.74
N HIS A 12 2.17 -11.92 -2.72
CA HIS A 12 0.73 -12.07 -2.87
C HIS A 12 0.11 -10.84 -3.52
N LEU A 13 -0.50 -10.99 -4.69
CA LEU A 13 -1.18 -9.90 -5.39
C LEU A 13 -2.70 -9.99 -5.15
N VAL A 14 -3.27 -8.94 -4.60
CA VAL A 14 -4.69 -8.80 -4.32
C VAL A 14 -5.26 -7.64 -5.12
N VAL A 15 -5.98 -7.96 -6.19
CA VAL A 15 -6.72 -6.96 -6.96
C VAL A 15 -8.13 -6.83 -6.38
N ILE A 16 -8.48 -5.61 -5.96
CA ILE A 16 -9.75 -5.31 -5.29
C ILE A 16 -10.86 -5.19 -6.33
N ASP A 17 -11.64 -6.25 -6.46
CA ASP A 17 -12.80 -6.31 -7.36
C ASP A 17 -14.08 -5.85 -6.64
N HIS A 18 -14.09 -4.57 -6.23
CA HIS A 18 -15.22 -3.94 -5.57
C HIS A 18 -15.78 -2.83 -6.46
N PRO A 19 -17.09 -2.86 -6.84
CA PRO A 19 -17.67 -1.87 -7.75
C PRO A 19 -17.46 -0.42 -7.30
N LEU A 20 -17.62 -0.13 -6.02
CA LEU A 20 -17.39 1.21 -5.48
C LEU A 20 -15.92 1.65 -5.60
N ALA A 21 -14.96 0.75 -5.39
CA ALA A 21 -13.55 1.07 -5.57
C ALA A 21 -13.23 1.42 -7.03
N LYS A 22 -13.78 0.64 -7.97
CA LYS A 22 -13.65 0.90 -9.42
C LYS A 22 -14.31 2.23 -9.81
N ALA A 23 -15.50 2.55 -9.29
CA ALA A 23 -16.16 3.82 -9.56
C ALA A 23 -15.37 5.02 -9.03
N ILE A 24 -14.79 4.91 -7.82
CA ILE A 24 -13.90 5.92 -7.27
C ILE A 24 -12.65 6.06 -8.14
N LEU A 25 -12.03 4.95 -8.55
CA LEU A 25 -10.86 4.97 -9.42
C LEU A 25 -11.17 5.66 -10.75
N THR A 26 -12.35 5.43 -11.34
CA THR A 26 -12.82 6.15 -12.54
C THR A 26 -12.82 7.66 -12.32
N THR A 27 -13.35 8.12 -11.18
CA THR A 27 -13.32 9.55 -10.82
C THR A 27 -11.88 10.06 -10.66
N LEU A 28 -11.01 9.29 -10.02
CA LEU A 28 -9.59 9.68 -9.86
C LEU A 28 -8.85 9.78 -11.20
N ARG A 29 -9.19 8.94 -12.19
CA ARG A 29 -8.61 8.99 -13.55
C ARG A 29 -9.06 10.19 -14.35
N ASP A 30 -10.27 10.71 -14.12
CA ASP A 30 -10.79 11.83 -14.88
C ASP A 30 -9.97 13.11 -14.63
N LYS A 31 -9.42 13.67 -15.70
CA LYS A 31 -8.62 14.91 -15.63
C LYS A 31 -9.39 16.12 -15.11
N ARG A 32 -10.75 16.07 -15.19
CA ARG A 32 -11.62 17.14 -14.69
C ARG A 32 -11.88 17.07 -13.19
N THR A 33 -11.47 15.99 -12.54
CA THR A 33 -11.60 15.85 -11.08
C THR A 33 -10.72 16.86 -10.39
N ASP A 34 -11.35 17.76 -9.65
CA ASP A 34 -10.65 18.80 -8.87
C ASP A 34 -9.87 18.21 -7.68
N GLN A 35 -9.01 19.01 -7.12
CA GLN A 35 -8.14 18.66 -6.01
C GLN A 35 -8.90 18.09 -4.79
N ILE A 36 -10.04 18.70 -4.44
CA ILE A 36 -10.83 18.28 -3.28
C ILE A 36 -11.41 16.89 -3.50
N ASN A 37 -12.02 16.67 -4.67
CA ASN A 37 -12.63 15.40 -5.01
C ASN A 37 -11.58 14.30 -5.23
N PHE A 38 -10.40 14.65 -5.75
CA PHE A 38 -9.27 13.73 -5.86
C PHE A 38 -8.82 13.24 -4.48
N ARG A 39 -8.59 14.13 -3.51
CA ARG A 39 -8.25 13.75 -2.12
C ARG A 39 -9.35 12.90 -1.49
N LYS A 40 -10.62 13.33 -1.58
CA LYS A 40 -11.75 12.55 -1.05
C LYS A 40 -11.83 11.16 -1.67
N GLY A 41 -11.54 11.02 -2.94
CA GLY A 41 -11.47 9.73 -3.64
C GLY A 41 -10.40 8.82 -3.04
N LEU A 42 -9.18 9.33 -2.82
CA LEU A 42 -8.10 8.56 -2.18
C LEU A 42 -8.44 8.16 -0.73
N VAL A 43 -9.06 9.05 0.06
CA VAL A 43 -9.54 8.72 1.43
C VAL A 43 -10.54 7.57 1.38
N ARG A 44 -11.51 7.62 0.46
CA ARG A 44 -12.51 6.55 0.29
C ARG A 44 -11.87 5.23 -0.13
N LEU A 45 -10.90 5.26 -1.06
CA LEU A 45 -10.14 4.07 -1.45
C LEU A 45 -9.37 3.49 -0.25
N GLY A 46 -8.72 4.33 0.54
CA GLY A 46 -8.00 3.89 1.74
C GLY A 46 -8.90 3.11 2.71
N ARG A 47 -10.15 3.55 2.90
CA ARG A 47 -11.14 2.81 3.72
C ARG A 47 -11.50 1.45 3.11
N ILE A 48 -11.81 1.42 1.80
CA ILE A 48 -12.21 0.17 1.14
C ILE A 48 -11.05 -0.83 1.15
N ILE A 49 -9.83 -0.38 0.80
CA ILE A 49 -8.65 -1.24 0.79
C ILE A 49 -8.34 -1.73 2.20
N GLY A 50 -8.44 -0.84 3.22
CA GLY A 50 -8.24 -1.21 4.61
C GLY A 50 -9.23 -2.29 5.09
N MET A 51 -10.50 -2.21 4.71
CA MET A 51 -11.51 -3.25 5.02
C MET A 51 -11.17 -4.59 4.36
N GLU A 52 -10.73 -4.58 3.09
CA GLU A 52 -10.32 -5.81 2.40
C GLU A 52 -9.04 -6.41 3.00
N LEU A 53 -8.11 -5.56 3.43
CA LEU A 53 -6.87 -5.97 4.09
C LEU A 53 -7.11 -6.74 5.39
N VAL A 54 -8.13 -6.37 6.17
CA VAL A 54 -8.49 -7.05 7.43
C VAL A 54 -8.76 -8.55 7.22
N ARG A 55 -9.19 -8.99 6.03
CA ARG A 55 -9.40 -10.41 5.70
C ARG A 55 -8.13 -11.27 5.75
N TYR A 56 -6.97 -10.64 5.76
CA TYR A 56 -5.65 -11.28 5.77
C TYR A 56 -4.96 -11.21 7.14
N LEU A 57 -5.67 -10.69 8.15
CA LEU A 57 -5.24 -10.65 9.53
C LEU A 57 -5.73 -11.90 10.29
N ASP A 58 -5.03 -12.22 11.36
CA ASP A 58 -5.40 -13.36 12.20
C ASP A 58 -6.66 -13.05 13.01
N VAL A 59 -7.53 -14.05 13.12
CA VAL A 59 -8.82 -13.96 13.79
C VAL A 59 -8.87 -14.99 14.91
N GLU A 60 -9.31 -14.57 16.10
CA GLU A 60 -9.53 -15.42 17.26
C GLU A 60 -11.03 -15.45 17.63
N LYS A 61 -11.51 -16.62 18.02
CA LYS A 61 -12.82 -16.74 18.65
C LYS A 61 -12.76 -16.27 20.09
N ILE A 62 -13.75 -15.48 20.49
CA ILE A 62 -13.93 -15.03 21.86
C ILE A 62 -15.37 -15.26 22.31
N TYR A 63 -15.62 -15.23 23.61
CA TYR A 63 -16.94 -15.30 24.19
C TYR A 63 -17.17 -14.07 25.05
N VAL A 64 -18.32 -13.44 24.90
CA VAL A 64 -18.71 -12.24 25.66
C VAL A 64 -20.07 -12.45 26.31
N GLU A 65 -20.26 -11.92 27.53
CA GLU A 65 -21.58 -11.86 28.15
C GLU A 65 -22.34 -10.68 27.58
N THR A 66 -23.55 -10.94 27.10
CA THR A 66 -24.46 -9.90 26.59
C THR A 66 -25.18 -9.19 27.71
N PRO A 67 -25.81 -8.02 27.48
CA PRO A 67 -26.61 -7.34 28.48
C PRO A 67 -27.81 -8.17 29.02
N LEU A 68 -28.18 -9.25 28.34
CA LEU A 68 -29.25 -10.18 28.76
C LEU A 68 -28.72 -11.33 29.64
N GLY A 69 -27.41 -11.31 30.01
CA GLY A 69 -26.80 -12.35 30.84
C GLY A 69 -26.56 -13.68 30.09
N VAL A 70 -26.53 -13.65 28.74
CA VAL A 70 -26.31 -14.83 27.90
C VAL A 70 -24.96 -14.70 27.21
N VAL A 71 -24.19 -15.81 27.16
CA VAL A 71 -22.93 -15.86 26.48
C VAL A 71 -23.13 -15.92 24.95
N ALA A 72 -22.46 -15.04 24.22
CA ALA A 72 -22.42 -15.02 22.76
C ALA A 72 -21.00 -15.28 22.26
N GLU A 73 -20.89 -16.09 21.19
CA GLU A 73 -19.64 -16.23 20.45
C GLU A 73 -19.40 -14.99 19.57
N GLY A 74 -18.17 -14.47 19.60
CA GLY A 74 -17.71 -13.35 18.79
C GLY A 74 -16.31 -13.60 18.23
N ILE A 75 -15.73 -12.59 17.60
CA ILE A 75 -14.37 -12.62 17.09
C ILE A 75 -13.56 -11.43 17.59
N ARG A 76 -12.27 -11.63 17.72
CA ARG A 76 -11.25 -10.58 17.91
C ARG A 76 -10.21 -10.70 16.80
N ILE A 77 -9.60 -9.59 16.43
CA ILE A 77 -8.52 -9.52 15.44
C ILE A 77 -7.28 -8.93 16.13
N PRO A 78 -6.42 -9.76 16.74
CA PRO A 78 -5.28 -9.29 17.52
C PRO A 78 -4.28 -8.46 16.74
N ASP A 79 -4.13 -8.76 15.45
CA ASP A 79 -3.21 -8.04 14.55
C ASP A 79 -3.54 -6.54 14.44
N MET A 80 -4.80 -6.12 14.67
CA MET A 80 -5.19 -4.70 14.61
C MET A 80 -4.52 -3.84 15.69
N ASP A 81 -4.09 -4.44 16.79
CA ASP A 81 -3.38 -3.74 17.87
C ASP A 81 -1.88 -3.51 17.53
N ASN A 82 -1.38 -4.17 16.48
CA ASN A 82 0.03 -4.16 16.09
C ASN A 82 0.27 -3.51 14.71
N VAL A 83 -0.67 -2.71 14.22
CA VAL A 83 -0.54 -2.07 12.90
C VAL A 83 0.41 -0.88 12.94
N VAL A 84 1.29 -0.80 11.93
CA VAL A 84 2.15 0.36 11.65
C VAL A 84 1.88 0.82 10.21
N ILE A 85 1.42 2.05 10.04
CA ILE A 85 1.18 2.63 8.71
C ILE A 85 2.36 3.53 8.33
N ILE A 86 2.97 3.25 7.19
CA ILE A 86 4.05 4.05 6.61
C ILE A 86 3.48 4.89 5.46
N ASN A 87 3.51 6.20 5.65
CA ASN A 87 3.05 7.17 4.67
C ASN A 87 4.20 7.58 3.75
N VAL A 88 4.11 7.22 2.47
CA VAL A 88 5.06 7.68 1.44
C VAL A 88 4.63 9.07 0.97
N LEU A 89 5.29 10.08 1.52
CA LEU A 89 4.95 11.48 1.28
C LEU A 89 5.24 11.89 -0.18
N ARG A 90 4.44 12.79 -0.73
CA ARG A 90 3.22 13.47 -0.22
C ARG A 90 1.94 12.74 -0.64
N ALA A 91 1.95 12.06 -1.78
CA ALA A 91 0.77 11.55 -2.48
C ALA A 91 -0.08 10.59 -1.64
N ALA A 92 0.52 9.86 -0.70
CA ALA A 92 -0.18 8.88 0.11
C ALA A 92 -1.00 9.48 1.28
N MET A 93 -0.82 10.76 1.64
CA MET A 93 -1.50 11.34 2.81
C MET A 93 -3.02 11.11 2.83
N PRO A 94 -3.77 11.37 1.74
CA PRO A 94 -5.22 11.12 1.74
C PRO A 94 -5.57 9.63 1.84
N LEU A 95 -4.76 8.76 1.22
CA LEU A 95 -4.97 7.30 1.30
C LEU A 95 -4.79 6.80 2.73
N VAL A 96 -3.76 7.29 3.43
CA VAL A 96 -3.48 7.00 4.84
C VAL A 96 -4.60 7.50 5.75
N GLU A 97 -5.17 8.68 5.49
CA GLU A 97 -6.34 9.16 6.24
C GLU A 97 -7.50 8.16 6.19
N GLY A 98 -7.72 7.52 5.05
CA GLY A 98 -8.70 6.46 4.90
C GLY A 98 -8.35 5.20 5.71
N LEU A 99 -7.10 4.75 5.67
CA LEU A 99 -6.60 3.58 6.38
C LEU A 99 -6.71 3.74 7.91
N ILE A 100 -6.40 4.92 8.45
CA ILE A 100 -6.49 5.22 9.88
C ILE A 100 -7.93 5.06 10.41
N LYS A 101 -8.96 5.27 9.58
CA LYS A 101 -10.36 5.03 9.99
C LYS A 101 -10.67 3.55 10.22
N ILE A 102 -9.90 2.65 9.63
CA ILE A 102 -10.01 1.20 9.84
C ILE A 102 -9.05 0.74 10.94
N PHE A 103 -7.88 1.36 11.04
CA PHE A 103 -6.84 1.04 12.01
C PHE A 103 -6.56 2.23 12.95
N PRO A 104 -7.51 2.59 13.84
CA PRO A 104 -7.41 3.83 14.64
C PRO A 104 -6.24 3.84 15.62
N ASN A 105 -5.80 2.66 16.07
CA ASN A 105 -4.67 2.48 17.00
C ASN A 105 -3.32 2.34 16.30
N ALA A 106 -3.28 2.44 14.95
CA ALA A 106 -2.05 2.24 14.20
C ALA A 106 -0.98 3.28 14.56
N ARG A 107 0.22 2.79 14.84
CA ARG A 107 1.41 3.65 14.89
C ARG A 107 1.73 4.14 13.49
N GLN A 108 2.24 5.34 13.36
CA GLN A 108 2.49 5.95 12.06
C GLN A 108 3.96 6.29 11.86
N GLY A 109 4.46 6.03 10.66
CA GLY A 109 5.73 6.50 10.15
C GLY A 109 5.55 7.26 8.85
N VAL A 110 6.53 8.09 8.53
CA VAL A 110 6.56 8.85 7.28
C VAL A 110 7.91 8.66 6.59
N ILE A 111 7.88 8.63 5.26
CA ILE A 111 9.06 8.62 4.40
C ILE A 111 8.84 9.63 3.27
N SER A 112 9.78 10.55 3.10
CA SER A 112 9.87 11.42 1.94
C SER A 112 10.93 10.87 1.00
N ALA A 113 10.49 10.45 -0.17
CA ALA A 113 11.34 9.87 -1.20
C ALA A 113 11.14 10.64 -2.51
N ARG A 114 12.23 10.97 -3.18
CA ARG A 114 12.21 11.58 -4.51
C ARG A 114 13.02 10.78 -5.51
N ARG A 115 12.65 10.84 -6.77
CA ARG A 115 13.45 10.33 -7.89
C ARG A 115 14.61 11.28 -8.14
N VAL A 116 15.79 10.73 -8.40
CA VAL A 116 16.93 11.51 -8.88
C VAL A 116 16.76 11.64 -10.40
N GLU A 117 16.08 12.72 -10.83
CA GLU A 117 15.65 12.90 -12.21
C GLU A 117 16.83 13.04 -13.19
N GLU A 118 17.96 13.59 -12.75
CA GLU A 118 19.17 13.79 -13.57
C GLU A 118 19.73 12.47 -14.10
N LYS A 119 19.45 11.35 -13.42
CA LYS A 119 19.89 10.01 -13.85
C LYS A 119 18.91 9.31 -14.78
N GLY A 120 17.71 9.87 -14.93
CA GLY A 120 16.66 9.35 -15.79
C GLY A 120 16.15 7.97 -15.40
N LEU A 121 15.33 7.40 -16.28
CA LEU A 121 14.80 6.03 -16.16
C LEU A 121 15.82 5.03 -16.69
N GLY A 122 16.25 4.09 -15.84
CA GLY A 122 17.14 3.00 -16.24
C GLY A 122 16.48 2.03 -17.23
N LYS A 123 17.29 1.25 -17.96
CA LYS A 123 16.82 0.25 -18.94
C LYS A 123 15.89 -0.82 -18.31
N ASP A 124 16.02 -1.06 -17.03
CA ASP A 124 15.18 -1.98 -16.25
C ASP A 124 14.01 -1.27 -15.57
N TYR A 125 13.63 -0.08 -16.01
CA TYR A 125 12.63 0.79 -15.40
C TYR A 125 12.97 1.22 -13.96
N SER A 126 14.25 1.21 -13.56
CA SER A 126 14.67 1.71 -12.26
C SER A 126 14.83 3.23 -12.25
N PHE A 127 14.44 3.83 -11.12
CA PHE A 127 14.93 5.14 -10.74
C PHE A 127 15.88 5.01 -9.54
N GLU A 128 16.89 5.85 -9.50
CA GLU A 128 17.59 6.10 -8.26
C GLU A 128 16.67 6.91 -7.32
N ILE A 129 16.51 6.44 -6.09
CA ILE A 129 15.65 7.07 -5.09
C ILE A 129 16.50 7.66 -3.99
N GLU A 130 16.31 8.95 -3.76
CA GLU A 130 16.86 9.65 -2.60
C GLU A 130 15.76 9.72 -1.52
N ILE A 131 16.08 9.24 -0.32
CA ILE A 131 15.25 9.43 0.86
C ILE A 131 15.72 10.67 1.58
N THR A 132 14.94 11.75 1.48
CA THR A 132 15.29 13.07 2.02
C THR A 132 14.92 13.21 3.50
N TYR A 133 13.90 12.45 3.93
CA TYR A 133 13.47 12.43 5.33
C TYR A 133 12.74 11.13 5.63
N TYR A 134 12.92 10.59 6.82
CA TYR A 134 12.07 9.53 7.33
C TYR A 134 12.00 9.56 8.86
N LYS A 135 10.84 9.15 9.38
CA LYS A 135 10.63 8.86 10.79
C LYS A 135 9.74 7.63 10.88
N ILE A 136 10.35 6.49 11.20
CA ILE A 136 9.69 5.19 11.27
C ILE A 136 9.76 4.70 12.72
N PRO A 137 8.64 4.23 13.32
CA PRO A 137 8.67 3.56 14.61
C PRO A 137 9.56 2.32 14.60
N LEU A 138 10.02 1.88 15.78
CA LEU A 138 10.62 0.55 15.90
C LEU A 138 9.62 -0.51 15.45
N ILE A 139 10.07 -1.43 14.61
CA ILE A 139 9.25 -2.52 14.05
C ILE A 139 9.49 -3.78 14.87
N LYS A 140 8.40 -4.36 15.38
CA LYS A 140 8.41 -5.61 16.14
C LYS A 140 8.07 -6.79 15.24
N SER A 141 8.44 -7.99 15.64
CA SER A 141 8.10 -9.22 14.90
C SER A 141 6.61 -9.56 14.89
N SER A 142 5.82 -8.94 15.78
CA SER A 142 4.35 -9.02 15.77
C SER A 142 3.67 -7.97 14.90
N ASP A 143 4.42 -6.98 14.39
CA ASP A 143 3.81 -5.86 13.67
C ASP A 143 3.34 -6.25 12.27
N ILE A 144 2.21 -5.65 11.90
CA ILE A 144 1.68 -5.60 10.54
C ILE A 144 2.03 -4.23 9.97
N VAL A 145 2.92 -4.18 9.00
CA VAL A 145 3.32 -2.92 8.36
C VAL A 145 2.49 -2.69 7.11
N ILE A 146 1.81 -1.54 7.03
CA ILE A 146 1.06 -1.09 5.84
C ILE A 146 1.84 0.05 5.21
N ILE A 147 2.34 -0.13 3.99
CA ILE A 147 3.02 0.91 3.21
C ILE A 147 2.02 1.48 2.23
N ALA A 148 1.68 2.76 2.37
CA ALA A 148 0.73 3.42 1.49
C ALA A 148 1.46 4.29 0.46
N ASP A 149 1.19 4.02 -0.82
CA ASP A 149 1.60 4.82 -1.97
C ASP A 149 0.53 4.67 -3.06
N PRO A 150 -0.20 5.72 -3.47
CA PRO A 150 -1.30 5.59 -4.43
C PRO A 150 -0.87 5.04 -5.79
N MET A 151 0.42 5.11 -6.14
CA MET A 151 0.92 4.71 -7.45
C MET A 151 2.15 3.80 -7.36
N PHE A 152 1.95 2.50 -7.43
CA PHE A 152 3.04 1.52 -7.48
C PHE A 152 3.51 1.33 -8.93
N ALA A 153 4.32 2.30 -9.42
CA ALA A 153 4.68 2.46 -10.83
C ALA A 153 5.88 1.61 -11.27
N THR A 154 7.10 1.98 -10.83
CA THR A 154 8.34 1.28 -11.19
C THR A 154 8.85 0.33 -10.11
N GLY A 155 8.32 0.42 -8.90
CA GLY A 155 8.77 -0.31 -7.73
C GLY A 155 9.99 0.30 -7.01
N SER A 156 10.68 1.28 -7.61
CA SER A 156 11.94 1.81 -7.05
C SER A 156 11.74 2.44 -5.67
N THR A 157 10.72 3.28 -5.50
CA THR A 157 10.38 3.90 -4.21
C THR A 157 10.05 2.82 -3.17
N MET A 158 9.19 1.87 -3.53
CA MET A 158 8.75 0.81 -2.62
C MET A 158 9.91 -0.06 -2.11
N ILE A 159 10.81 -0.45 -3.01
CA ILE A 159 12.04 -1.20 -2.65
C ILE A 159 12.88 -0.40 -1.65
N SER A 160 13.06 0.91 -1.88
CA SER A 160 13.82 1.78 -0.97
C SER A 160 13.14 1.95 0.38
N VAL A 161 11.79 2.04 0.40
CA VAL A 161 10.99 2.12 1.62
C VAL A 161 11.08 0.83 2.44
N ILE A 162 10.96 -0.34 1.79
CA ILE A 162 11.09 -1.64 2.46
C ILE A 162 12.46 -1.78 3.12
N LYS A 163 13.55 -1.39 2.43
CA LYS A 163 14.89 -1.39 3.03
C LYS A 163 14.94 -0.57 4.32
N LYS A 164 14.35 0.63 4.32
CA LYS A 164 14.32 1.49 5.52
C LYS A 164 13.47 0.93 6.66
N ILE A 165 12.40 0.21 6.34
CA ILE A 165 11.59 -0.50 7.34
C ILE A 165 12.40 -1.62 7.99
N LEU A 166 13.12 -2.41 7.19
CA LEU A 166 13.94 -3.53 7.68
C LEU A 166 15.11 -3.08 8.55
N GLU A 167 15.63 -1.86 8.36
CA GLU A 167 16.59 -1.24 9.29
C GLU A 167 16.01 -1.01 10.71
N LYS A 168 14.66 -0.96 10.82
CA LYS A 168 13.94 -0.73 12.08
C LYS A 168 13.42 -2.01 12.73
N GLY A 169 13.47 -3.14 12.03
CA GLY A 169 13.07 -4.46 12.49
C GLY A 169 12.39 -5.28 11.40
N SER A 170 12.05 -6.53 11.73
CA SER A 170 11.40 -7.46 10.81
C SER A 170 9.95 -7.67 11.20
N PRO A 171 8.96 -7.21 10.41
CA PRO A 171 7.55 -7.36 10.72
C PRO A 171 7.03 -8.78 10.48
N LYS A 172 5.83 -9.07 11.03
CA LYS A 172 5.07 -10.30 10.76
C LYS A 172 4.61 -10.36 9.30
N LYS A 173 4.02 -9.25 8.80
CA LYS A 173 3.57 -9.09 7.41
C LYS A 173 3.80 -7.66 6.93
N ILE A 174 3.94 -7.49 5.61
CA ILE A 174 3.99 -6.18 4.96
C ILE A 174 2.85 -6.12 3.93
N PHE A 175 2.02 -5.11 4.02
CA PHE A 175 0.97 -4.81 3.07
C PHE A 175 1.31 -3.54 2.30
N ILE A 176 1.48 -3.65 0.98
CA ILE A 176 1.65 -2.52 0.08
C ILE A 176 0.26 -2.15 -0.41
N VAL A 177 -0.14 -0.90 -0.22
CA VAL A 177 -1.48 -0.39 -0.56
C VAL A 177 -1.36 0.69 -1.61
N SER A 178 -1.95 0.44 -2.79
CA SER A 178 -1.95 1.38 -3.92
C SER A 178 -3.34 1.51 -4.54
N ALA A 179 -3.65 2.68 -5.13
CA ALA A 179 -4.81 2.82 -5.99
C ALA A 179 -4.60 2.10 -7.32
N ILE A 180 -3.43 2.26 -7.92
CA ILE A 180 -3.02 1.58 -9.14
C ILE A 180 -1.59 1.04 -9.03
N SER A 181 -1.35 -0.07 -9.72
CA SER A 181 -0.04 -0.72 -9.81
C SER A 181 0.29 -1.07 -11.26
N THR A 182 1.54 -1.41 -11.55
CA THR A 182 1.96 -2.00 -12.82
C THR A 182 2.52 -3.40 -12.60
N LYS A 183 2.46 -4.22 -13.64
CA LYS A 183 3.13 -5.53 -13.65
C LYS A 183 4.64 -5.38 -13.46
N ILE A 184 5.23 -4.36 -14.10
CA ILE A 184 6.67 -4.02 -13.99
C ILE A 184 7.09 -3.82 -12.53
N ALA A 185 6.30 -3.03 -11.75
CA ALA A 185 6.62 -2.78 -10.35
C ALA A 185 6.60 -4.06 -9.50
N ILE A 186 5.61 -4.92 -9.72
CA ILE A 186 5.45 -6.19 -9.01
C ILE A 186 6.60 -7.14 -9.34
N GLU A 187 6.93 -7.30 -10.62
CA GLU A 187 8.04 -8.16 -11.07
C GLU A 187 9.40 -7.67 -10.54
N ARG A 188 9.62 -6.35 -10.54
CA ARG A 188 10.86 -5.78 -9.98
C ARG A 188 10.97 -5.95 -8.48
N LEU A 189 9.86 -5.79 -7.76
CA LEU A 189 9.81 -6.07 -6.32
C LEU A 189 10.16 -7.55 -6.06
N ASN A 190 9.53 -8.48 -6.76
CA ASN A 190 9.81 -9.91 -6.64
C ASN A 190 11.28 -10.23 -6.88
N ARG A 191 11.84 -9.78 -8.01
CA ARG A 191 13.26 -9.99 -8.33
C ARG A 191 14.19 -9.43 -7.27
N HIS A 192 13.84 -8.27 -6.68
CA HIS A 192 14.63 -7.69 -5.59
C HIS A 192 14.59 -8.56 -4.33
N LEU A 193 13.40 -9.07 -3.98
CA LEU A 193 13.21 -9.92 -2.80
C LEU A 193 13.89 -11.27 -2.98
N GLU A 194 13.73 -11.94 -4.12
CA GLU A 194 14.41 -13.21 -4.44
C GLU A 194 15.92 -13.12 -4.22
N ASN A 195 16.53 -11.99 -4.63
CA ASN A 195 17.98 -11.79 -4.57
C ASN A 195 18.49 -11.35 -3.19
N ARG A 196 17.66 -10.75 -2.33
CA ARG A 196 18.11 -10.06 -1.12
C ARG A 196 17.35 -10.41 0.15
N HIS A 197 16.08 -10.81 0.04
CA HIS A 197 15.15 -10.95 1.17
C HIS A 197 14.10 -12.03 0.88
N ARG A 198 14.54 -13.21 0.45
CA ARG A 198 13.64 -14.29 0.04
C ARG A 198 12.66 -14.69 1.14
N GLU A 199 13.07 -14.58 2.40
CA GLU A 199 12.24 -14.85 3.58
C GLU A 199 11.02 -13.92 3.75
N LEU A 200 10.97 -12.84 2.97
CA LEU A 200 9.87 -11.86 3.00
C LEU A 200 8.81 -12.11 1.92
N ILE A 201 9.08 -12.92 0.91
CA ILE A 201 8.18 -13.10 -0.25
C ILE A 201 6.79 -13.51 0.22
N ASP A 202 6.69 -14.53 1.09
CA ASP A 202 5.42 -15.02 1.62
C ASP A 202 4.77 -14.06 2.64
N LYS A 203 5.47 -13.02 3.07
CA LYS A 203 4.99 -12.05 4.04
C LYS A 203 4.51 -10.76 3.39
N ILE A 204 4.73 -10.58 2.08
CA ILE A 204 4.40 -9.34 1.37
C ILE A 204 3.15 -9.54 0.51
N TYR A 205 2.19 -8.64 0.71
CA TYR A 205 0.94 -8.56 -0.03
C TYR A 205 0.82 -7.21 -0.71
N VAL A 206 0.48 -7.20 -2.00
CA VAL A 206 0.23 -5.99 -2.77
C VAL A 206 -1.26 -5.86 -3.00
N PHE A 207 -1.88 -4.83 -2.44
CA PHE A 207 -3.28 -4.48 -2.62
C PHE A 207 -3.39 -3.33 -3.62
N THR A 208 -4.15 -3.53 -4.67
CA THR A 208 -4.37 -2.51 -5.71
C THR A 208 -5.79 -2.61 -6.27
N VAL A 209 -6.33 -1.50 -6.76
CA VAL A 209 -7.67 -1.51 -7.42
C VAL A 209 -7.54 -1.81 -8.90
N SER A 210 -6.42 -1.44 -9.52
CA SER A 210 -6.14 -1.74 -10.93
C SER A 210 -4.66 -2.04 -11.15
N ILE A 211 -4.40 -2.92 -12.11
CA ILE A 211 -3.08 -3.12 -12.70
C ILE A 211 -3.11 -2.50 -14.08
N ASP A 212 -2.37 -1.41 -14.24
CA ASP A 212 -2.30 -0.71 -15.51
C ASP A 212 -1.17 -1.27 -16.38
N PRO A 213 -1.36 -1.30 -17.72
CA PRO A 213 -0.50 -2.09 -18.61
C PRO A 213 0.90 -1.51 -18.80
N GLU A 214 1.07 -0.18 -18.76
CA GLU A 214 2.25 0.48 -19.30
C GLU A 214 2.82 1.57 -18.40
N LEU A 215 4.10 1.85 -18.63
CA LEU A 215 4.79 3.06 -18.16
C LEU A 215 5.22 3.87 -19.38
N ASN A 216 5.04 5.20 -19.32
CA ASN A 216 5.61 6.06 -20.35
C ASN A 216 7.13 6.27 -20.12
N GLU A 217 7.78 7.00 -21.03
CA GLU A 217 9.22 7.29 -20.99
C GLU A 217 9.70 8.02 -19.73
N LYS A 218 8.77 8.72 -19.03
CA LYS A 218 9.04 9.39 -17.76
C LYS A 218 8.72 8.52 -16.55
N GLY A 219 8.32 7.24 -16.75
CA GLY A 219 7.97 6.31 -15.70
C GLY A 219 6.62 6.62 -15.01
N PHE A 220 5.71 7.33 -15.68
CA PHE A 220 4.32 7.46 -15.24
C PHE A 220 3.48 6.28 -15.73
N ILE A 221 2.55 5.86 -14.91
CA ILE A 221 1.59 4.80 -15.24
C ILE A 221 0.63 5.29 -16.33
N VAL A 222 0.36 4.44 -17.32
CA VAL A 222 -0.59 4.69 -18.41
C VAL A 222 -1.65 3.58 -18.42
N PRO A 223 -2.95 3.94 -18.40
CA PRO A 223 -3.57 5.26 -18.39
C PRO A 223 -3.38 6.07 -17.10
N GLY A 224 -3.09 5.44 -15.95
CA GLY A 224 -2.65 6.07 -14.73
C GLY A 224 -3.66 7.03 -14.07
N LEU A 225 -3.13 7.90 -13.22
CA LEU A 225 -3.84 8.95 -12.47
C LEU A 225 -3.23 10.35 -12.70
N GLY A 226 -2.23 10.49 -13.59
CA GLY A 226 -1.36 11.67 -13.63
C GLY A 226 -0.40 11.68 -12.43
N ASP A 227 0.12 12.84 -12.05
CA ASP A 227 0.86 13.01 -10.80
C ASP A 227 -0.12 13.10 -9.63
N ALA A 228 -0.13 12.06 -8.78
CA ALA A 228 -1.07 12.01 -7.65
C ALA A 228 -0.75 13.04 -6.56
N GLY A 229 0.53 13.42 -6.41
CA GLY A 229 0.96 14.46 -5.48
C GLY A 229 0.44 15.82 -5.91
N ASP A 230 0.70 16.19 -7.16
CA ASP A 230 0.28 17.48 -7.71
C ASP A 230 -1.25 17.59 -7.74
N ARG A 231 -1.94 16.53 -8.17
CA ARG A 231 -3.41 16.49 -8.16
C ARG A 231 -4.02 16.58 -6.77
N ALA A 232 -3.37 15.99 -5.77
CA ALA A 232 -3.86 16.06 -4.38
C ALA A 232 -3.57 17.39 -3.69
N PHE A 233 -2.47 18.09 -4.05
CA PHE A 233 -1.99 19.24 -3.30
C PHE A 233 -1.91 20.54 -4.11
N GLY A 234 -2.17 20.50 -5.41
CA GLY A 234 -2.29 21.69 -6.28
C GLY A 234 -0.96 22.36 -6.60
N THR A 235 0.08 21.57 -6.82
CA THR A 235 1.43 22.06 -7.19
C THR A 235 1.76 21.71 -8.62
#